data_8ab6217f46e026e1b4406defc568860a
#
_entry.id   8ab6217f46e026e1b4406defc568860a
#
_cell.length_a   1.000
_cell.length_b   1.000
_cell.length_c   1.000
_cell.angle_alpha   90.00
_cell.angle_beta   90.00
_cell.angle_gamma   90.00
#
_symmetry.space_group_name_H-M   'P 1'
#
loop_
_entity.id
_entity.type
_entity.pdbx_description
1 polymer ?
#
loop_
_entity_poly.entity_id
_entity_poly.type
_entity_poly.pdbx_seq_one_letter_code
_entity_poly.pdbx_strand_id
1 'polypeptide(L)'
;MLNATTLVHAGRPRTLVHPGAFNPVRIQARHSPGARHLRLCLQPGRSLFDALVQPLQAMGICSASTTILGGDFDHFVYCVATPDATGRALIAYSQPLSAGPAALVFGNATLGKRQDGSPIVHCHAAFRTGSGQMRGGHVVTEACIVGPAPIAVLVTSLDGFELRVAFDPETNIPLLQPLSEEHHV
;
A
#
# COMPACT_ATOMS: atom_id res chain seq x y z
N MET A 1 46.03 27.73 11.70
CA MET A 1 45.71 26.90 10.50
C MET A 1 44.34 26.29 10.72
N LEU A 2 43.31 26.83 10.09
CA LEU A 2 41.93 26.34 10.18
C LEU A 2 41.74 25.25 9.12
N ASN A 3 41.46 24.04 9.56
CA ASN A 3 41.11 22.93 8.69
C ASN A 3 39.82 23.24 7.94
N ALA A 4 39.89 23.33 6.63
CA ALA A 4 38.73 23.39 5.77
C ALA A 4 37.98 22.02 5.81
N THR A 5 36.89 21.97 6.55
CA THR A 5 35.98 20.84 6.52
C THR A 5 35.33 20.78 5.13
N THR A 6 35.69 19.78 4.35
CA THR A 6 35.11 19.52 3.05
C THR A 6 33.63 19.21 3.28
N LEU A 7 32.74 20.14 2.94
CA LEU A 7 31.30 19.90 2.87
C LEU A 7 31.06 18.84 1.79
N VAL A 8 30.82 17.63 2.23
CA VAL A 8 30.29 16.59 1.34
C VAL A 8 28.95 17.11 0.83
N HIS A 9 28.91 17.52 -0.43
CA HIS A 9 27.65 17.83 -1.09
C HIS A 9 26.76 16.57 -1.03
N ALA A 10 25.77 16.58 -0.14
CA ALA A 10 24.68 15.63 -0.20
C ALA A 10 24.10 15.74 -1.61
N GLY A 11 24.26 14.69 -2.40
CA GLY A 11 23.73 14.65 -3.76
C GLY A 11 22.26 15.06 -3.74
N ARG A 12 21.83 15.90 -4.67
CA ARG A 12 20.42 16.24 -4.83
C ARG A 12 19.61 14.95 -4.86
N PRO A 13 18.44 14.89 -4.18
CA PRO A 13 17.55 13.74 -4.28
C PRO A 13 17.32 13.44 -5.76
N ARG A 14 17.56 12.22 -6.18
CA ARG A 14 17.29 11.83 -7.57
C ARG A 14 15.80 11.92 -7.80
N THR A 15 15.38 12.78 -8.71
CA THR A 15 14.00 12.79 -9.18
C THR A 15 13.74 11.49 -9.91
N LEU A 16 12.61 10.83 -9.61
CA LEU A 16 12.17 9.68 -10.38
C LEU A 16 11.84 10.13 -11.80
N VAL A 17 12.36 9.40 -12.79
CA VAL A 17 12.09 9.66 -14.21
C VAL A 17 11.25 8.50 -14.72
N HIS A 18 10.08 8.79 -15.28
CA HIS A 18 9.22 7.79 -15.88
C HIS A 18 9.89 7.21 -17.13
N PRO A 19 10.02 5.90 -17.26
CA PRO A 19 10.71 5.28 -18.40
C PRO A 19 9.88 5.29 -19.69
N GLY A 20 8.55 5.34 -19.59
CA GLY A 20 7.65 5.32 -20.73
C GLY A 20 7.31 6.70 -21.26
N ALA A 21 6.59 6.73 -22.38
CA ALA A 21 6.13 7.97 -22.99
C ALA A 21 5.13 8.69 -22.08
N PHE A 22 5.27 10.01 -21.98
CA PHE A 22 4.36 10.86 -21.21
C PHE A 22 2.92 10.71 -21.72
N ASN A 23 1.98 10.45 -20.80
CA ASN A 23 0.56 10.37 -21.06
C ASN A 23 -0.20 11.35 -20.16
N PRO A 24 -0.70 12.47 -20.70
CA PRO A 24 -1.36 13.52 -19.91
C PRO A 24 -2.69 13.06 -19.29
N VAL A 25 -3.29 11.98 -19.79
CA VAL A 25 -4.59 11.46 -19.33
C VAL A 25 -4.47 10.16 -18.52
N ARG A 26 -3.25 9.75 -18.14
CA ARG A 26 -3.05 8.50 -17.39
C ARG A 26 -3.62 8.54 -15.96
N ILE A 27 -3.71 9.74 -15.36
CA ILE A 27 -4.30 9.92 -14.03
C ILE A 27 -5.82 9.94 -14.19
N GLN A 28 -6.45 8.87 -13.72
CA GLN A 28 -7.89 8.68 -13.82
C GLN A 28 -8.58 9.25 -12.57
N ALA A 29 -9.68 9.95 -12.79
CA ALA A 29 -10.58 10.40 -11.72
C ALA A 29 -11.92 9.68 -11.85
N ARG A 30 -12.47 9.21 -10.73
CA ARG A 30 -13.81 8.63 -10.64
C ARG A 30 -14.52 9.22 -9.44
N HIS A 31 -15.82 9.32 -9.53
CA HIS A 31 -16.67 9.82 -8.48
C HIS A 31 -17.65 8.74 -8.04
N SER A 32 -17.80 8.59 -6.73
CA SER A 32 -18.85 7.78 -6.13
C SER A 32 -19.92 8.71 -5.53
N PRO A 33 -21.21 8.54 -5.88
CA PRO A 33 -22.29 9.35 -5.31
C PRO A 33 -22.59 9.01 -3.86
N GLY A 34 -22.09 7.87 -3.36
CA GLY A 34 -22.26 7.43 -1.98
C GLY A 34 -21.11 6.54 -1.53
N ALA A 35 -20.90 6.46 -0.22
CA ALA A 35 -19.92 5.60 0.40
C ALA A 35 -20.43 5.10 1.74
N ARG A 36 -20.02 3.91 2.13
CA ARG A 36 -20.23 3.37 3.48
C ARG A 36 -19.00 3.67 4.31
N HIS A 37 -19.22 4.27 5.48
CA HIS A 37 -18.15 4.52 6.45
C HIS A 37 -18.26 3.50 7.58
N LEU A 38 -17.18 2.77 7.81
CA LEU A 38 -17.14 1.65 8.75
C LEU A 38 -15.96 1.80 9.70
N ARG A 39 -16.12 1.27 10.90
CA ARG A 39 -15.01 0.98 11.81
C ARG A 39 -14.92 -0.55 11.99
N LEU A 40 -13.82 -1.13 11.56
CA LEU A 40 -13.53 -2.55 11.75
C LEU A 40 -12.51 -2.73 12.86
N CYS A 41 -12.47 -3.95 13.41
CA CYS A 41 -11.40 -4.44 14.28
C CYS A 41 -10.75 -5.65 13.63
N LEU A 42 -9.48 -5.51 13.23
CA LEU A 42 -8.68 -6.64 12.76
C LEU A 42 -8.50 -7.61 13.93
N GLN A 43 -8.85 -8.87 13.70
CA GLN A 43 -8.81 -9.90 14.75
C GLN A 43 -7.39 -10.43 14.95
N PRO A 44 -6.96 -10.69 16.20
CA PRO A 44 -5.68 -11.27 16.52
C PRO A 44 -5.41 -12.59 15.79
N GLY A 45 -4.13 -12.83 15.48
CA GLY A 45 -3.65 -14.09 14.89
C GLY A 45 -4.00 -14.28 13.39
N ARG A 46 -4.68 -13.31 12.78
CA ARG A 46 -5.00 -13.35 11.35
C ARG A 46 -3.97 -12.57 10.54
N SER A 47 -3.82 -12.92 9.27
CA SER A 47 -3.07 -12.05 8.36
C SER A 47 -3.78 -10.70 8.22
N LEU A 48 -3.03 -9.62 8.00
CA LEU A 48 -3.61 -8.31 7.72
C LEU A 48 -4.53 -8.37 6.49
N PHE A 49 -4.14 -9.14 5.48
CA PHE A 49 -4.94 -9.38 4.29
C PHE A 49 -6.31 -9.98 4.63
N ASP A 50 -6.34 -11.14 5.30
CA ASP A 50 -7.59 -11.82 5.64
C ASP A 50 -8.46 -11.01 6.61
N ALA A 51 -7.81 -10.35 7.58
CA ALA A 51 -8.51 -9.54 8.56
C ALA A 51 -9.22 -8.32 7.95
N LEU A 52 -8.74 -7.82 6.80
CA LEU A 52 -9.39 -6.77 6.02
C LEU A 52 -10.37 -7.32 4.99
N VAL A 53 -9.93 -8.28 4.18
CA VAL A 53 -10.68 -8.73 3.00
C VAL A 53 -11.96 -9.45 3.37
N GLN A 54 -11.90 -10.40 4.30
CA GLN A 54 -13.06 -11.25 4.60
C GLN A 54 -14.29 -10.48 5.12
N PRO A 55 -14.16 -9.57 6.13
CA PRO A 55 -15.32 -8.82 6.59
C PRO A 55 -15.84 -7.83 5.54
N LEU A 56 -14.97 -7.23 4.72
CA LEU A 56 -15.39 -6.31 3.67
C LEU A 56 -16.13 -7.04 2.56
N GLN A 57 -15.64 -8.20 2.12
CA GLN A 57 -16.33 -9.04 1.14
C GLN A 57 -17.69 -9.54 1.66
N ALA A 58 -17.79 -9.92 2.94
CA ALA A 58 -19.07 -10.32 3.55
C ALA A 58 -20.10 -9.18 3.53
N MET A 59 -19.65 -7.92 3.49
CA MET A 59 -20.52 -6.74 3.34
C MET A 59 -20.69 -6.31 1.87
N GLY A 60 -20.19 -7.08 0.90
CA GLY A 60 -20.23 -6.74 -0.53
C GLY A 60 -19.33 -5.56 -0.92
N ILE A 61 -18.27 -5.28 -0.14
CA ILE A 61 -17.32 -4.21 -0.44
C ILE A 61 -16.10 -4.81 -1.14
N CYS A 62 -15.93 -4.46 -2.42
CA CYS A 62 -14.83 -4.95 -3.25
C CYS A 62 -13.72 -3.91 -3.45
N SER A 63 -14.02 -2.63 -3.24
CA SER A 63 -13.06 -1.52 -3.31
C SER A 63 -13.23 -0.61 -2.11
N ALA A 64 -12.14 -0.28 -1.43
CA ALA A 64 -12.18 0.56 -0.24
C ALA A 64 -10.85 1.26 0.01
N SER A 65 -10.93 2.46 0.59
CA SER A 65 -9.80 3.12 1.24
C SER A 65 -9.88 2.88 2.74
N THR A 66 -8.75 2.54 3.37
CA THR A 66 -8.71 2.23 4.80
C THR A 66 -7.56 2.93 5.50
N THR A 67 -7.81 3.32 6.75
CA THR A 67 -6.78 3.86 7.66
C THR A 67 -6.65 2.93 8.86
N ILE A 68 -5.48 2.34 9.03
CA ILE A 68 -5.14 1.50 10.18
C ILE A 68 -4.60 2.40 11.28
N LEU A 69 -5.29 2.47 12.43
CA LEU A 69 -5.03 3.48 13.47
C LEU A 69 -3.83 3.15 14.37
N GLY A 70 -3.12 2.06 14.10
CA GLY A 70 -1.99 1.60 14.89
C GLY A 70 -2.34 0.33 15.67
N GLY A 71 -1.30 -0.34 16.17
CA GLY A 71 -1.42 -1.57 16.95
C GLY A 71 -0.27 -2.53 16.72
N ASP A 72 -0.25 -3.63 17.47
CA ASP A 72 0.87 -4.56 17.45
C ASP A 72 0.64 -5.71 16.47
N PHE A 73 1.72 -6.12 15.84
CA PHE A 73 1.82 -7.29 14.97
C PHE A 73 2.82 -8.28 15.55
N ASP A 74 2.47 -9.56 15.56
CA ASP A 74 3.38 -10.64 15.96
C ASP A 74 4.43 -10.90 14.89
N HIS A 75 4.08 -10.66 13.64
CA HIS A 75 4.99 -10.73 12.51
C HIS A 75 4.68 -9.63 11.50
N PHE A 76 5.72 -8.89 11.09
CA PHE A 76 5.56 -7.77 10.17
C PHE A 76 6.58 -7.89 9.03
N VAL A 77 6.08 -7.89 7.80
CA VAL A 77 6.90 -8.01 6.57
C VAL A 77 6.60 -6.83 5.65
N TYR A 78 7.65 -6.26 5.11
CA TYR A 78 7.54 -5.09 4.23
C TYR A 78 8.60 -5.12 3.12
N CYS A 79 8.38 -4.32 2.09
CA CYS A 79 9.36 -4.03 1.05
C CYS A 79 9.65 -2.52 1.02
N VAL A 80 10.83 -2.17 0.53
CA VAL A 80 11.14 -0.80 0.13
C VAL A 80 11.18 -0.71 -1.39
N ALA A 81 10.66 0.39 -1.93
CA ALA A 81 10.71 0.67 -3.36
C ALA A 81 11.85 1.64 -3.64
N THR A 82 12.78 1.23 -4.48
CA THR A 82 13.89 2.06 -4.94
C THR A 82 13.73 2.35 -6.43
N PRO A 83 14.34 3.40 -6.99
CA PRO A 83 14.43 3.54 -8.43
C PRO A 83 14.96 2.26 -9.07
N ASP A 84 14.32 1.80 -10.15
CA ASP A 84 14.82 0.62 -10.86
C ASP A 84 16.21 0.91 -11.46
N ALA A 85 17.21 0.15 -11.01
CA ALA A 85 18.60 0.33 -11.47
C ALA A 85 18.77 0.05 -12.97
N THR A 86 17.86 -0.72 -13.58
CA THR A 86 17.87 -1.02 -15.03
C THR A 86 17.21 0.07 -15.86
N GLY A 87 16.47 1.00 -15.23
CA GLY A 87 15.70 2.04 -15.92
C GLY A 87 14.51 1.54 -16.73
N ARG A 88 14.15 0.25 -16.61
CA ARG A 88 13.01 -0.33 -17.35
C ARG A 88 11.67 -0.08 -16.69
N ALA A 89 11.67 0.12 -15.38
CA ALA A 89 10.49 0.48 -14.61
C ALA A 89 10.79 1.70 -13.73
N LEU A 90 9.74 2.35 -13.23
CA LEU A 90 9.91 3.51 -12.35
C LEU A 90 10.61 3.11 -11.04
N ILE A 91 10.19 1.99 -10.47
CA ILE A 91 10.70 1.45 -9.20
C ILE A 91 10.92 -0.06 -9.30
N ALA A 92 11.75 -0.56 -8.40
CA ALA A 92 11.88 -1.98 -8.11
C ALA A 92 11.71 -2.19 -6.59
N TYR A 93 10.91 -3.18 -6.21
CA TYR A 93 10.77 -3.57 -4.81
C TYR A 93 11.97 -4.40 -4.37
N SER A 94 12.40 -4.18 -3.13
CA SER A 94 13.34 -5.10 -2.46
C SER A 94 12.72 -6.50 -2.30
N GLN A 95 13.56 -7.48 -2.00
CA GLN A 95 13.05 -8.71 -1.39
C GLN A 95 12.29 -8.38 -0.10
N PRO A 96 11.28 -9.18 0.29
CA PRO A 96 10.57 -8.98 1.54
C PRO A 96 11.53 -8.96 2.74
N LEU A 97 11.38 -7.95 3.59
CA LEU A 97 12.16 -7.73 4.80
C LEU A 97 11.29 -8.06 6.01
N SER A 98 11.73 -8.98 6.86
CA SER A 98 11.04 -9.26 8.11
C SER A 98 11.50 -8.26 9.20
N ALA A 99 10.55 -7.60 9.84
CA ALA A 99 10.77 -6.78 11.03
C ALA A 99 10.57 -7.57 12.34
N GLY A 100 10.11 -8.84 12.24
CA GLY A 100 9.64 -9.59 13.40
C GLY A 100 8.41 -8.95 14.03
N PRO A 101 8.25 -9.04 15.36
CA PRO A 101 7.22 -8.28 16.07
C PRO A 101 7.42 -6.78 15.91
N ALA A 102 6.33 -6.04 15.62
CA ALA A 102 6.38 -4.61 15.37
C ALA A 102 5.11 -3.90 15.82
N ALA A 103 5.26 -2.65 16.25
CA ALA A 103 4.14 -1.76 16.55
C ALA A 103 3.90 -0.85 15.35
N LEU A 104 2.78 -1.06 14.65
CA LEU A 104 2.33 -0.17 13.60
C LEU A 104 1.89 1.16 14.20
N VAL A 105 2.46 2.26 13.73
CA VAL A 105 2.11 3.61 14.17
C VAL A 105 0.93 4.14 13.36
N PHE A 106 0.98 3.93 12.06
CA PHE A 106 -0.05 4.34 11.10
C PHE A 106 0.08 3.54 9.82
N GLY A 107 -1.04 3.16 9.24
CA GLY A 107 -1.07 2.50 7.93
C GLY A 107 -2.24 3.00 7.09
N ASN A 108 -2.02 3.05 5.79
CA ASN A 108 -3.07 3.25 4.81
C ASN A 108 -3.09 2.06 3.86
N ALA A 109 -4.27 1.46 3.71
CA ALA A 109 -4.45 0.33 2.82
C ALA A 109 -5.63 0.55 1.86
N THR A 110 -5.44 0.15 0.63
CA THR A 110 -6.45 0.21 -0.42
C THR A 110 -6.81 -1.21 -0.83
N LEU A 111 -8.09 -1.56 -0.69
CA LEU A 111 -8.66 -2.80 -1.22
C LEU A 111 -9.08 -2.58 -2.67
N GLY A 112 -8.72 -3.49 -3.54
CA GLY A 112 -9.11 -3.55 -4.94
C GLY A 112 -9.01 -4.96 -5.48
N LYS A 113 -8.95 -5.11 -6.79
CA LYS A 113 -8.84 -6.41 -7.47
C LYS A 113 -7.55 -6.51 -8.29
N ARG A 114 -6.99 -7.70 -8.36
CA ARG A 114 -5.98 -8.07 -9.35
C ARG A 114 -6.60 -8.13 -10.76
N GLN A 115 -5.79 -8.35 -11.78
CA GLN A 115 -6.27 -8.51 -13.16
C GLN A 115 -7.23 -9.70 -13.31
N ASP A 116 -7.00 -10.79 -12.56
CA ASP A 116 -7.84 -11.99 -12.53
C ASP A 116 -9.13 -11.86 -11.70
N GLY A 117 -9.37 -10.69 -11.11
CA GLY A 117 -10.53 -10.41 -10.29
C GLY A 117 -10.37 -10.80 -8.81
N SER A 118 -9.30 -11.48 -8.42
CA SER A 118 -9.03 -11.79 -7.01
C SER A 118 -8.71 -10.52 -6.21
N PRO A 119 -9.01 -10.50 -4.89
CA PRO A 119 -8.76 -9.31 -4.08
C PRO A 119 -7.26 -9.03 -3.93
N ILE A 120 -6.93 -7.75 -3.82
CA ILE A 120 -5.60 -7.27 -3.46
C ILE A 120 -5.72 -6.16 -2.41
N VAL A 121 -4.81 -6.15 -1.46
CA VAL A 121 -4.65 -5.05 -0.49
C VAL A 121 -3.30 -4.40 -0.72
N HIS A 122 -3.30 -3.17 -1.21
CA HIS A 122 -2.09 -2.36 -1.35
C HIS A 122 -1.95 -1.51 -0.09
N CYS A 123 -0.89 -1.72 0.68
CA CYS A 123 -0.72 -1.09 1.99
C CYS A 123 0.66 -0.46 2.15
N HIS A 124 0.67 0.75 2.68
CA HIS A 124 1.87 1.42 3.17
C HIS A 124 1.72 1.75 4.65
N ALA A 125 2.80 1.62 5.40
CA ALA A 125 2.77 1.87 6.84
C ALA A 125 4.08 2.46 7.36
N ALA A 126 3.95 3.19 8.49
CA ALA A 126 5.05 3.49 9.38
C ALA A 126 4.91 2.62 10.64
N PHE A 127 6.00 2.03 11.09
CA PHE A 127 6.00 1.11 12.21
C PHE A 127 7.31 1.19 12.99
N ARG A 128 7.27 0.75 14.25
CA ARG A 128 8.41 0.64 15.15
C ARG A 128 8.74 -0.84 15.33
N THR A 129 9.97 -1.22 15.05
CA THR A 129 10.47 -2.58 15.26
C THR A 129 10.62 -2.91 16.74
N GLY A 130 10.77 -4.20 17.10
CA GLY A 130 11.07 -4.63 18.46
C GLY A 130 12.36 -4.02 19.04
N SER A 131 13.33 -3.63 18.18
CA SER A 131 14.54 -2.89 18.57
C SER A 131 14.33 -1.37 18.75
N GLY A 132 13.10 -0.87 18.59
CA GLY A 132 12.76 0.55 18.75
C GLY A 132 12.99 1.41 17.52
N GLN A 133 13.47 0.86 16.41
CA GLN A 133 13.74 1.62 15.19
C GLN A 133 12.45 1.91 14.43
N MET A 134 12.30 3.16 13.97
CA MET A 134 11.22 3.53 13.03
C MET A 134 11.57 3.10 11.61
N ARG A 135 10.60 2.48 10.96
CA ARG A 135 10.67 2.02 9.57
C ARG A 135 9.37 2.38 8.84
N GLY A 136 9.39 2.30 7.54
CA GLY A 136 8.21 2.44 6.69
C GLY A 136 8.43 1.75 5.36
N GLY A 137 7.32 1.41 4.69
CA GLY A 137 7.39 0.76 3.39
C GLY A 137 6.07 0.18 2.93
N HIS A 138 6.15 -0.55 1.83
CA HIS A 138 5.06 -1.34 1.28
C HIS A 138 4.91 -2.63 2.08
N VAL A 139 3.74 -2.83 2.67
CA VAL A 139 3.44 -3.95 3.58
C VAL A 139 3.07 -5.19 2.77
N VAL A 140 3.68 -6.32 3.07
CA VAL A 140 3.30 -7.64 2.53
C VAL A 140 2.15 -8.16 3.38
N THR A 141 0.93 -7.78 3.04
CA THR A 141 -0.26 -7.93 3.88
C THR A 141 -0.60 -9.37 4.23
N GLU A 142 -0.31 -10.31 3.32
CA GLU A 142 -0.51 -11.74 3.51
C GLU A 142 0.45 -12.35 4.55
N ALA A 143 1.62 -11.72 4.74
CA ALA A 143 2.67 -12.20 5.66
C ALA A 143 2.69 -11.46 7.00
N CYS A 144 1.89 -10.42 7.17
CA CYS A 144 1.79 -9.67 8.42
C CYS A 144 0.70 -10.27 9.30
N ILE A 145 1.03 -10.67 10.54
CA ILE A 145 0.10 -11.30 11.48
C ILE A 145 -0.26 -10.32 12.58
N VAL A 146 -1.55 -10.06 12.74
CA VAL A 146 -2.10 -9.19 13.81
C VAL A 146 -1.73 -9.76 15.17
N GLY A 147 -1.21 -8.92 16.06
CA GLY A 147 -0.79 -9.29 17.40
C GLY A 147 -1.96 -9.58 18.35
N PRO A 148 -1.70 -9.68 19.66
CA PRO A 148 -2.66 -10.21 20.63
C PRO A 148 -3.87 -9.30 20.87
N ALA A 149 -3.81 -8.02 20.50
CA ALA A 149 -4.92 -7.08 20.64
C ALA A 149 -5.55 -6.75 19.29
N PRO A 150 -6.89 -6.60 19.22
CA PRO A 150 -7.55 -6.16 17.98
C PRO A 150 -7.09 -4.76 17.55
N ILE A 151 -6.91 -4.56 16.25
CA ILE A 151 -6.47 -3.28 15.68
C ILE A 151 -7.65 -2.58 15.01
N ALA A 152 -7.91 -1.33 15.39
CA ALA A 152 -8.98 -0.53 14.80
C ALA A 152 -8.60 0.00 13.42
N VAL A 153 -9.55 -0.10 12.47
CA VAL A 153 -9.42 0.40 11.10
C VAL A 153 -10.64 1.22 10.74
N LEU A 154 -10.41 2.39 10.18
CA LEU A 154 -11.46 3.19 9.53
C LEU A 154 -11.51 2.81 8.06
N VAL A 155 -12.70 2.61 7.53
CA VAL A 155 -12.93 2.18 6.15
C VAL A 155 -13.94 3.11 5.49
N THR A 156 -13.64 3.49 4.26
CA THR A 156 -14.56 4.12 3.33
C THR A 156 -14.68 3.24 2.09
N SER A 157 -15.87 2.72 1.81
CA SER A 157 -16.11 2.00 0.56
C SER A 157 -16.03 2.94 -0.63
N LEU A 158 -15.60 2.41 -1.76
CA LEU A 158 -15.53 3.11 -3.05
C LEU A 158 -16.62 2.50 -3.96
N ASP A 159 -17.87 2.79 -3.61
CA ASP A 159 -19.03 2.27 -4.36
C ASP A 159 -19.16 3.04 -5.69
N GLY A 160 -19.61 2.37 -6.75
CA GLY A 160 -19.83 2.98 -8.07
C GLY A 160 -18.61 2.97 -9.01
N PHE A 161 -17.45 2.50 -8.56
CA PHE A 161 -16.31 2.17 -9.42
C PHE A 161 -15.44 1.09 -8.77
N GLU A 162 -14.70 0.39 -9.61
CA GLU A 162 -13.79 -0.67 -9.18
C GLU A 162 -12.35 -0.17 -9.20
N LEU A 163 -11.58 -0.51 -8.17
CA LEU A 163 -10.12 -0.39 -8.21
C LEU A 163 -9.53 -1.71 -8.72
N ARG A 164 -8.87 -1.69 -9.84
CA ARG A 164 -8.24 -2.87 -10.44
C ARG A 164 -6.79 -2.61 -10.82
N VAL A 165 -5.96 -3.63 -10.64
CA VAL A 165 -4.58 -3.58 -11.11
C VAL A 165 -4.56 -3.57 -12.62
N ALA A 166 -3.96 -2.53 -13.19
CA ALA A 166 -3.71 -2.39 -14.63
C ALA A 166 -2.27 -1.92 -14.85
N PHE A 167 -1.69 -2.34 -15.97
CA PHE A 167 -0.35 -1.91 -16.36
C PHE A 167 -0.35 -0.44 -16.76
N ASP A 168 0.57 0.34 -16.21
CA ASP A 168 0.79 1.74 -16.58
C ASP A 168 2.04 1.85 -17.48
N PRO A 169 1.87 2.14 -18.78
CA PRO A 169 2.98 2.17 -19.73
C PRO A 169 3.94 3.34 -19.52
N GLU A 170 3.53 4.41 -18.82
CA GLU A 170 4.41 5.53 -18.52
C GLU A 170 5.42 5.18 -17.42
N THR A 171 4.98 4.45 -16.40
CA THR A 171 5.83 4.04 -15.28
C THR A 171 6.40 2.63 -15.44
N ASN A 172 5.87 1.85 -16.38
CA ASN A 172 6.18 0.43 -16.62
C ASN A 172 5.99 -0.45 -15.36
N ILE A 173 4.98 -0.12 -14.54
CA ILE A 173 4.58 -0.94 -13.40
C ILE A 173 3.06 -1.12 -13.37
N PRO A 174 2.56 -2.21 -12.75
CA PRO A 174 1.14 -2.35 -12.48
C PRO A 174 0.71 -1.39 -11.35
N LEU A 175 -0.39 -0.69 -11.53
CA LEU A 175 -0.99 0.23 -10.57
C LEU A 175 -2.45 -0.14 -10.32
N LEU A 176 -2.96 0.12 -9.11
CA LEU A 176 -4.39 0.15 -8.85
C LEU A 176 -4.99 1.38 -9.51
N GLN A 177 -5.88 1.15 -10.47
CA GLN A 177 -6.55 2.22 -11.24
C GLN A 177 -8.06 2.14 -11.04
N PRO A 178 -8.76 3.29 -10.98
CA PRO A 178 -10.21 3.32 -10.90
C PRO A 178 -10.82 3.05 -12.28
N LEU A 179 -11.55 1.94 -12.40
CA LEU A 179 -12.30 1.59 -13.60
C LEU A 179 -13.78 1.90 -13.36
N SER A 180 -14.47 2.44 -14.36
CA SER A 180 -15.93 2.51 -14.33
C SER A 180 -16.51 1.11 -14.36
N GLU A 181 -17.62 0.88 -13.65
CA GLU A 181 -18.38 -0.38 -13.72
C GLU A 181 -19.10 -0.54 -15.09
N GLU A 182 -18.72 0.25 -16.09
CA GLU A 182 -19.32 0.15 -17.40
C GLU A 182 -18.89 -1.13 -18.10
N HIS A 183 -19.91 -1.97 -18.29
CA HIS A 183 -20.09 -3.00 -19.31
C HIS A 183 -19.43 -4.36 -19.11
N HIS A 184 -20.09 -5.17 -18.33
CA HIS A 184 -20.34 -6.55 -18.75
C HIS A 184 -21.79 -6.64 -19.23
N VAL A 185 -22.01 -6.24 -20.50
CA VAL A 185 -23.17 -6.64 -21.29
C VAL A 185 -22.75 -7.76 -22.24
#